data_59a00d252e10877af514d796f36a41f5
#
_entry.id   59a00d252e10877af514d796f36a41f5
#
_cell.length_a   1.000
_cell.length_b   1.000
_cell.length_c   1.000
_cell.angle_alpha   90.00
_cell.angle_beta   90.00
_cell.angle_gamma   90.00
#
_symmetry.space_group_name_H-M   'P 1'
#
loop_
_entity.id
_entity.type
_entity.pdbx_description
1 polymer ?
#
loop_
_entity_poly.entity_id
_entity_poly.type
_entity_poly.pdbx_seq_one_letter_code
_entity_poly.pdbx_strand_id
1 'polypeptide(L)'
;IKYMKNFLLSIAIFLLFSPKSFGHVDHYANFNHLEYELFRNNKSIGYHKYDFKRKGDNLSINSEVNFKIKKLGVDLYKYFAKSEENYKNGNFTSYSSKTKQNNKDRYVKINFDPVENNLIIDGSSYKGKANKEFIVGTWWNHEIVKTKAQISGISGRIIEQTVTFIGKEEVKIDNKIYKTLRFNFKSSDKTLPDSKKL
;
A
#
# COMPACT_ATOMS: atom_id res chain seq x y z
N ILE A 1 7.73 -36.31 -41.08
CA ILE A 1 6.66 -36.59 -40.09
C ILE A 1 7.23 -36.82 -38.69
N LYS A 2 8.34 -37.56 -38.52
CA LYS A 2 8.96 -37.87 -37.22
C LYS A 2 9.51 -36.59 -36.51
N TYR A 3 10.13 -35.66 -37.24
CA TYR A 3 10.68 -34.42 -36.72
C TYR A 3 9.58 -33.43 -36.31
N MET A 4 8.45 -33.41 -37.01
CA MET A 4 7.32 -32.55 -36.70
C MET A 4 6.60 -32.95 -35.41
N LYS A 5 6.51 -34.26 -35.11
CA LYS A 5 5.99 -34.78 -33.83
C LYS A 5 6.86 -34.37 -32.63
N ASN A 6 8.19 -34.46 -32.76
CA ASN A 6 9.13 -34.10 -31.71
C ASN A 6 9.11 -32.55 -31.46
N PHE A 7 8.94 -31.75 -32.51
CA PHE A 7 8.80 -30.30 -32.41
C PHE A 7 7.54 -29.89 -31.69
N LEU A 8 6.39 -30.53 -32.01
CA LEU A 8 5.12 -30.27 -31.30
C LEU A 8 5.18 -30.72 -29.86
N LEU A 9 5.86 -31.83 -29.54
CA LEU A 9 6.04 -32.31 -28.17
C LEU A 9 6.90 -31.33 -27.36
N SER A 10 7.95 -30.75 -27.94
CA SER A 10 8.79 -29.73 -27.29
C SER A 10 8.02 -28.43 -26.99
N ILE A 11 7.15 -27.99 -27.89
CA ILE A 11 6.26 -26.81 -27.65
C ILE A 11 5.26 -27.09 -26.54
N ALA A 12 4.66 -28.29 -26.48
CA ALA A 12 3.72 -28.69 -25.45
C ALA A 12 4.37 -28.72 -24.06
N ILE A 13 5.62 -29.18 -23.96
CA ILE A 13 6.37 -29.17 -22.68
C ILE A 13 6.70 -27.74 -22.24
N PHE A 14 7.01 -26.82 -23.17
CA PHE A 14 7.31 -25.42 -22.84
C PHE A 14 6.09 -24.66 -22.32
N LEU A 15 4.88 -25.03 -22.78
CA LEU A 15 3.62 -24.44 -22.30
C LEU A 15 3.22 -24.92 -20.89
N LEU A 16 3.77 -26.06 -20.41
CA LEU A 16 3.52 -26.55 -19.05
C LEU A 16 4.37 -25.84 -17.98
N PHE A 17 5.41 -25.12 -18.38
CA PHE A 17 6.25 -24.29 -17.50
C PHE A 17 5.88 -22.80 -17.61
N SER A 18 4.59 -22.47 -17.58
CA SER A 18 4.20 -21.09 -17.35
C SER A 18 4.67 -20.70 -15.96
N PRO A 19 5.61 -19.74 -15.79
CA PRO A 19 5.99 -19.26 -14.48
C PRO A 19 4.70 -18.77 -13.82
N LYS A 20 4.35 -19.33 -12.66
CA LYS A 20 3.28 -18.78 -11.83
C LYS A 20 3.71 -17.33 -11.54
N SER A 21 2.98 -16.37 -12.07
CA SER A 21 3.12 -14.98 -11.65
C SER A 21 2.71 -14.93 -10.17
N PHE A 22 3.68 -15.03 -9.28
CA PHE A 22 3.45 -14.79 -7.86
C PHE A 22 3.06 -13.33 -7.72
N GLY A 23 1.86 -13.07 -7.22
CA GLY A 23 1.44 -11.73 -6.90
C GLY A 23 2.42 -11.08 -5.93
N HIS A 24 2.69 -9.78 -6.09
CA HIS A 24 3.70 -9.04 -5.31
C HIS A 24 3.50 -9.09 -3.78
N VAL A 25 2.33 -9.48 -3.31
CA VAL A 25 2.03 -9.72 -1.87
C VAL A 25 2.82 -10.89 -1.26
N ASP A 26 3.40 -11.78 -2.08
CA ASP A 26 4.18 -12.93 -1.61
C ASP A 26 5.50 -12.51 -0.93
N HIS A 27 6.03 -11.33 -1.20
CA HIS A 27 7.18 -10.79 -0.46
C HIS A 27 6.93 -10.67 1.04
N TYR A 28 5.66 -10.58 1.45
CA TYR A 28 5.25 -10.49 2.85
C TYR A 28 4.76 -11.82 3.42
N ALA A 29 4.95 -12.96 2.70
CA ALA A 29 4.44 -14.28 3.09
C ALA A 29 4.87 -14.70 4.51
N ASN A 30 6.07 -14.28 4.93
CA ASN A 30 6.63 -14.61 6.24
C ASN A 30 6.22 -13.65 7.36
N PHE A 31 5.48 -12.55 7.04
CA PHE A 31 5.06 -11.59 8.05
C PHE A 31 3.62 -11.87 8.46
N ASN A 32 3.38 -12.03 9.76
CA ASN A 32 2.05 -12.09 10.35
C ASN A 32 1.71 -10.78 11.06
N HIS A 33 2.72 -10.08 11.54
CA HIS A 33 2.59 -8.84 12.27
C HIS A 33 3.79 -7.92 12.01
N LEU A 34 3.53 -6.63 11.81
CA LEU A 34 4.53 -5.56 11.79
C LEU A 34 4.06 -4.45 12.72
N GLU A 35 4.94 -3.94 13.55
CA GLU A 35 4.67 -2.81 14.42
C GLU A 35 5.80 -1.79 14.32
N TYR A 36 5.43 -0.54 14.12
CA TYR A 36 6.35 0.59 14.05
C TYR A 36 6.02 1.58 15.15
N GLU A 37 7.03 1.97 15.92
CA GLU A 37 6.94 3.12 16.80
C GLU A 37 7.15 4.39 15.98
N LEU A 38 6.30 5.39 16.19
CA LEU A 38 6.34 6.65 15.47
C LEU A 38 7.04 7.71 16.29
N PHE A 39 8.04 8.35 15.71
CA PHE A 39 8.83 9.40 16.37
C PHE A 39 8.65 10.75 15.69
N ARG A 40 8.67 11.81 16.51
CA ARG A 40 8.80 13.20 16.06
C ARG A 40 9.79 13.91 16.95
N ASN A 41 10.85 14.49 16.36
CA ASN A 41 11.93 15.15 17.09
C ASN A 41 12.50 14.24 18.23
N ASN A 42 12.79 13.00 17.90
CA ASN A 42 13.31 11.95 18.79
C ASN A 42 12.40 11.61 19.99
N LYS A 43 11.12 12.00 19.94
CA LYS A 43 10.12 11.63 20.97
C LYS A 43 9.10 10.70 20.35
N SER A 44 8.81 9.60 21.01
CA SER A 44 7.71 8.72 20.64
C SER A 44 6.38 9.46 20.68
N ILE A 45 5.59 9.33 19.62
CA ILE A 45 4.28 9.97 19.50
C ILE A 45 3.15 8.95 19.34
N GLY A 46 3.45 7.68 19.06
CA GLY A 46 2.48 6.64 18.86
C GLY A 46 3.01 5.45 18.06
N TYR A 47 2.10 4.74 17.40
CA TYR A 47 2.43 3.51 16.70
C TYR A 47 1.65 3.34 15.38
N HIS A 48 2.15 2.44 14.52
CA HIS A 48 1.48 1.92 13.33
C HIS A 48 1.65 0.40 13.29
N LYS A 49 0.55 -0.33 13.26
CA LYS A 49 0.52 -1.80 13.26
C LYS A 49 -0.12 -2.34 11.99
N TYR A 50 0.36 -3.52 11.56
CA TYR A 50 -0.22 -4.31 10.49
C TYR A 50 -0.33 -5.76 10.92
N ASP A 51 -1.51 -6.36 10.76
CA ASP A 51 -1.78 -7.78 10.97
C ASP A 51 -2.15 -8.42 9.66
N PHE A 52 -1.36 -9.42 9.23
CA PHE A 52 -1.55 -10.15 7.98
C PHE A 52 -2.22 -11.48 8.26
N LYS A 53 -3.47 -11.64 7.82
CA LYS A 53 -4.27 -12.85 7.98
C LYS A 53 -4.41 -13.55 6.64
N ARG A 54 -3.96 -14.82 6.57
CA ARG A 54 -4.01 -15.64 5.36
C ARG A 54 -4.93 -16.82 5.56
N LYS A 55 -5.79 -17.09 4.55
CA LYS A 55 -6.67 -18.26 4.52
C LYS A 55 -6.81 -18.73 3.07
N GLY A 56 -6.09 -19.80 2.71
CA GLY A 56 -5.96 -20.23 1.31
C GLY A 56 -5.43 -19.10 0.45
N ASP A 57 -6.10 -18.77 -0.63
CA ASP A 57 -5.72 -17.73 -1.58
C ASP A 57 -6.08 -16.31 -1.13
N ASN A 58 -6.69 -16.16 0.05
CA ASN A 58 -7.10 -14.87 0.57
C ASN A 58 -6.06 -14.32 1.55
N LEU A 59 -5.73 -13.02 1.40
CA LEU A 59 -4.93 -12.24 2.33
C LEU A 59 -5.75 -11.03 2.77
N SER A 60 -5.93 -10.87 4.08
CA SER A 60 -6.50 -9.66 4.70
C SER A 60 -5.43 -8.99 5.55
N ILE A 61 -5.22 -7.69 5.34
CA ILE A 61 -4.29 -6.87 6.11
C ILE A 61 -5.10 -5.86 6.92
N ASN A 62 -5.06 -6.01 8.24
CA ASN A 62 -5.65 -5.03 9.16
C ASN A 62 -4.56 -4.07 9.62
N SER A 63 -4.81 -2.77 9.52
CA SER A 63 -3.88 -1.74 9.98
C SER A 63 -4.53 -0.86 11.04
N GLU A 64 -3.74 -0.49 12.04
CA GLU A 64 -4.12 0.48 13.06
C GLU A 64 -3.00 1.50 13.25
N VAL A 65 -3.33 2.78 13.13
CA VAL A 65 -2.44 3.91 13.40
C VAL A 65 -3.01 4.72 14.54
N ASN A 66 -2.20 5.00 15.54
CA ASN A 66 -2.59 5.88 16.65
C ASN A 66 -1.40 6.74 17.06
N PHE A 67 -1.53 8.06 16.92
CA PHE A 67 -0.51 8.96 17.44
C PHE A 67 -1.08 10.31 17.88
N LYS A 68 -0.30 10.99 18.75
CA LYS A 68 -0.63 12.31 19.29
C LYS A 68 0.60 13.21 19.25
N ILE A 69 0.42 14.42 18.78
CA ILE A 69 1.45 15.47 18.82
C ILE A 69 1.09 16.43 19.91
N LYS A 70 1.98 16.59 20.90
CA LYS A 70 1.82 17.50 22.03
C LYS A 70 2.83 18.64 21.98
N LYS A 71 2.45 19.80 22.49
CA LYS A 71 3.33 20.93 22.78
C LYS A 71 2.93 21.55 24.11
N LEU A 72 3.89 21.69 25.03
CA LEU A 72 3.66 22.21 26.38
C LEU A 72 2.51 21.50 27.13
N GLY A 73 2.42 20.16 27.00
CA GLY A 73 1.36 19.37 27.63
C GLY A 73 -0.01 19.37 26.92
N VAL A 74 -0.20 20.24 25.92
CA VAL A 74 -1.47 20.36 25.17
C VAL A 74 -1.42 19.47 23.91
N ASP A 75 -2.49 18.71 23.66
CA ASP A 75 -2.67 17.93 22.43
C ASP A 75 -2.95 18.86 21.24
N LEU A 76 -1.97 19.02 20.35
CA LEU A 76 -2.11 19.83 19.13
C LEU A 76 -2.74 19.01 17.98
N TYR A 77 -2.46 17.71 17.94
CA TYR A 77 -2.97 16.84 16.89
C TYR A 77 -3.15 15.42 17.40
N LYS A 78 -4.32 14.85 17.12
CA LYS A 78 -4.67 13.47 17.42
C LYS A 78 -5.02 12.77 16.10
N TYR A 79 -4.46 11.59 15.90
CA TYR A 79 -4.75 10.78 14.74
C TYR A 79 -5.02 9.35 15.17
N PHE A 80 -6.14 8.82 14.72
CA PHE A 80 -6.49 7.43 14.89
C PHE A 80 -7.11 6.92 13.59
N ALA A 81 -6.60 5.81 13.06
CA ALA A 81 -7.14 5.17 11.87
C ALA A 81 -7.12 3.65 12.02
N LYS A 82 -8.18 3.02 11.52
CA LYS A 82 -8.23 1.57 11.28
C LYS A 82 -8.59 1.32 9.84
N SER A 83 -7.95 0.33 9.25
CA SER A 83 -8.23 -0.09 7.88
C SER A 83 -8.13 -1.60 7.72
N GLU A 84 -8.81 -2.09 6.71
CA GLU A 84 -8.74 -3.46 6.22
C GLU A 84 -8.53 -3.43 4.71
N GLU A 85 -7.54 -4.17 4.23
CA GLU A 85 -7.19 -4.30 2.81
C GLU A 85 -7.18 -5.78 2.45
N ASN A 86 -7.88 -6.16 1.37
CA ASN A 86 -8.10 -7.55 1.02
C ASN A 86 -7.57 -7.86 -0.38
N TYR A 87 -6.99 -9.05 -0.50
CA TYR A 87 -6.46 -9.63 -1.74
C TYR A 87 -6.96 -11.05 -1.92
N LYS A 88 -7.14 -11.46 -3.17
CA LYS A 88 -7.42 -12.85 -3.58
C LYS A 88 -6.49 -13.25 -4.70
N ASN A 89 -5.79 -14.36 -4.57
CA ASN A 89 -4.77 -14.80 -5.53
C ASN A 89 -3.74 -13.70 -5.84
N GLY A 90 -3.32 -12.92 -4.83
CA GLY A 90 -2.38 -11.81 -4.98
C GLY A 90 -2.98 -10.53 -5.61
N ASN A 91 -4.24 -10.54 -6.04
CA ASN A 91 -4.91 -9.39 -6.64
C ASN A 91 -5.73 -8.62 -5.61
N PHE A 92 -5.63 -7.30 -5.65
CA PHE A 92 -6.43 -6.42 -4.80
C PHE A 92 -7.94 -6.62 -5.06
N THR A 93 -8.72 -6.72 -4.00
CA THR A 93 -10.18 -6.86 -4.08
C THR A 93 -10.93 -5.73 -3.42
N SER A 94 -10.50 -5.32 -2.23
CA SER A 94 -11.17 -4.23 -1.51
C SER A 94 -10.28 -3.57 -0.47
N TYR A 95 -10.66 -2.35 -0.10
CA TYR A 95 -10.10 -1.59 1.01
C TYR A 95 -11.21 -0.84 1.74
N SER A 96 -11.12 -0.78 3.04
CA SER A 96 -11.97 0.09 3.85
C SER A 96 -11.18 0.74 4.99
N SER A 97 -11.50 1.98 5.31
CA SER A 97 -10.91 2.67 6.46
C SER A 97 -11.89 3.60 7.17
N LYS A 98 -11.62 3.81 8.45
CA LYS A 98 -12.19 4.87 9.27
C LYS A 98 -11.05 5.61 9.96
N THR A 99 -11.03 6.92 9.82
CA THR A 99 -9.96 7.79 10.35
C THR A 99 -10.57 8.93 11.15
N LYS A 100 -10.03 9.19 12.34
CA LYS A 100 -10.33 10.36 13.16
C LYS A 100 -9.09 11.26 13.24
N GLN A 101 -9.21 12.46 12.71
CA GLN A 101 -8.16 13.50 12.74
C GLN A 101 -8.66 14.65 13.61
N ASN A 102 -8.17 14.77 14.84
CA ASN A 102 -8.76 15.64 15.86
C ASN A 102 -10.27 15.32 16.00
N ASN A 103 -11.13 16.28 15.63
CA ASN A 103 -12.59 16.14 15.67
C ASN A 103 -13.22 15.86 14.30
N LYS A 104 -12.41 15.52 13.27
CA LYS A 104 -12.91 15.23 11.92
C LYS A 104 -12.88 13.74 11.66
N ASP A 105 -14.04 13.17 11.36
CA ASP A 105 -14.17 11.79 10.89
C ASP A 105 -14.03 11.74 9.37
N ARG A 106 -13.29 10.73 8.89
CA ARG A 106 -13.11 10.45 7.48
C ARG A 106 -13.27 8.95 7.25
N TYR A 107 -13.61 8.59 6.02
CA TYR A 107 -13.74 7.20 5.62
C TYR A 107 -13.34 7.00 4.16
N VAL A 108 -13.04 5.75 3.83
CA VAL A 108 -12.84 5.29 2.45
C VAL A 108 -13.36 3.87 2.35
N LYS A 109 -14.03 3.57 1.22
CA LYS A 109 -14.30 2.23 0.74
C LYS A 109 -13.87 2.16 -0.72
N ILE A 110 -13.11 1.12 -1.07
CA ILE A 110 -12.63 0.89 -2.44
C ILE A 110 -12.93 -0.56 -2.75
N ASN A 111 -13.54 -0.83 -3.91
CA ASN A 111 -13.76 -2.17 -4.42
C ASN A 111 -13.23 -2.26 -5.85
N PHE A 112 -12.63 -3.39 -6.19
CA PHE A 112 -12.31 -3.71 -7.57
C PHE A 112 -13.58 -4.16 -8.30
N ASP A 113 -13.87 -3.55 -9.44
CA ASP A 113 -14.94 -3.95 -10.34
C ASP A 113 -14.36 -4.77 -11.50
N PRO A 114 -14.62 -6.09 -11.54
CA PRO A 114 -14.08 -6.96 -12.59
C PRO A 114 -14.72 -6.73 -13.97
N VAL A 115 -15.94 -6.19 -14.03
CA VAL A 115 -16.64 -5.93 -15.29
C VAL A 115 -16.03 -4.74 -16.00
N GLU A 116 -15.84 -3.64 -15.28
CA GLU A 116 -15.26 -2.42 -15.84
C GLU A 116 -13.73 -2.37 -15.72
N ASN A 117 -13.14 -3.34 -15.01
CA ASN A 117 -11.69 -3.45 -14.78
C ASN A 117 -11.08 -2.19 -14.13
N ASN A 118 -11.83 -1.59 -13.20
CA ASN A 118 -11.52 -0.36 -12.48
C ASN A 118 -11.67 -0.50 -10.97
N LEU A 119 -11.15 0.47 -10.22
CA LEU A 119 -11.46 0.65 -8.81
C LEU A 119 -12.66 1.58 -8.65
N ILE A 120 -13.61 1.20 -7.81
CA ILE A 120 -14.74 2.06 -7.40
C ILE A 120 -14.45 2.59 -6.02
N ILE A 121 -14.40 3.91 -5.89
CA ILE A 121 -14.05 4.62 -4.65
C ILE A 121 -15.29 5.32 -4.10
N ASP A 122 -15.59 5.08 -2.82
CA ASP A 122 -16.52 5.87 -2.00
C ASP A 122 -15.74 6.40 -0.78
N GLY A 123 -15.27 7.62 -0.86
CA GLY A 123 -14.48 8.25 0.17
C GLY A 123 -14.99 9.63 0.58
N SER A 124 -14.56 10.08 1.75
CA SER A 124 -14.97 11.40 2.30
C SER A 124 -14.50 12.60 1.48
N SER A 125 -13.53 12.43 0.55
CA SER A 125 -13.02 13.51 -0.31
C SER A 125 -13.09 13.20 -1.81
N TYR A 126 -13.41 11.96 -2.19
CA TYR A 126 -13.56 11.57 -3.58
C TYR A 126 -14.51 10.38 -3.69
N LYS A 127 -15.42 10.44 -4.65
CA LYS A 127 -16.32 9.36 -5.05
C LYS A 127 -16.26 9.22 -6.56
N GLY A 128 -15.99 8.01 -7.06
CA GLY A 128 -15.88 7.76 -8.49
C GLY A 128 -15.00 6.56 -8.82
N LYS A 129 -14.58 6.48 -10.07
CA LYS A 129 -13.74 5.41 -10.59
C LYS A 129 -12.26 5.82 -10.61
N ALA A 130 -11.39 4.84 -10.47
CA ALA A 130 -9.94 5.01 -10.60
C ALA A 130 -9.33 3.84 -11.39
N ASN A 131 -8.16 4.07 -11.96
CA ASN A 131 -7.40 3.02 -12.65
C ASN A 131 -7.02 1.92 -11.64
N LYS A 132 -7.17 0.65 -12.03
CA LYS A 132 -6.81 -0.51 -11.20
C LYS A 132 -5.34 -0.58 -10.82
N GLU A 133 -4.46 0.07 -11.60
CA GLU A 133 -3.02 0.13 -11.34
C GLU A 133 -2.65 1.11 -10.19
N PHE A 134 -3.62 1.88 -9.70
CA PHE A 134 -3.39 2.76 -8.57
C PHE A 134 -3.38 1.96 -7.27
N ILE A 135 -2.52 2.32 -6.35
CA ILE A 135 -2.31 1.63 -5.09
C ILE A 135 -2.84 2.47 -3.93
N VAL A 136 -3.45 1.83 -2.96
CA VAL A 136 -3.85 2.50 -1.72
C VAL A 136 -2.59 2.86 -0.93
N GLY A 137 -2.50 4.10 -0.49
CA GLY A 137 -1.33 4.63 0.24
C GLY A 137 -1.27 4.14 1.69
N THR A 138 -1.14 2.83 1.86
CA THR A 138 -1.04 2.16 3.16
C THR A 138 0.41 1.90 3.60
N TRP A 139 1.38 2.11 2.71
CA TRP A 139 2.83 2.07 2.94
C TRP A 139 3.44 0.70 3.25
N TRP A 140 2.67 -0.34 3.46
CA TRP A 140 3.21 -1.70 3.62
C TRP A 140 3.57 -2.31 2.26
N ASN A 141 2.83 -1.98 1.21
CA ASN A 141 3.01 -2.54 -0.13
C ASN A 141 4.05 -1.72 -0.91
N HIS A 142 5.22 -2.31 -1.17
CA HIS A 142 6.31 -1.66 -1.90
C HIS A 142 5.98 -1.33 -3.37
N GLU A 143 4.91 -1.90 -3.95
CA GLU A 143 4.48 -1.55 -5.31
C GLU A 143 4.08 -0.07 -5.44
N ILE A 144 3.85 0.62 -4.31
CA ILE A 144 3.59 2.07 -4.29
C ILE A 144 4.72 2.87 -4.98
N VAL A 145 5.96 2.35 -5.05
CA VAL A 145 7.07 3.01 -5.74
C VAL A 145 6.97 2.94 -7.26
N LYS A 146 6.13 2.07 -7.81
CA LYS A 146 5.97 1.84 -9.26
C LYS A 146 4.74 2.53 -9.83
N THR A 147 3.77 2.92 -9.00
CA THR A 147 2.51 3.50 -9.46
C THR A 147 2.62 4.99 -9.76
N LYS A 148 1.88 5.46 -10.77
CA LYS A 148 1.78 6.89 -11.14
C LYS A 148 0.87 7.69 -10.21
N ALA A 149 0.01 7.01 -9.46
CA ALA A 149 -0.84 7.63 -8.46
C ALA A 149 -1.12 6.67 -7.31
N GLN A 150 -1.33 7.24 -6.14
CA GLN A 150 -1.84 6.52 -4.98
C GLN A 150 -3.23 7.03 -4.61
N ILE A 151 -4.04 6.16 -4.02
CA ILE A 151 -5.34 6.51 -3.46
C ILE A 151 -5.15 6.72 -1.96
N SER A 152 -5.51 7.90 -1.46
CA SER A 152 -5.45 8.20 -0.03
C SER A 152 -6.30 7.20 0.77
N GLY A 153 -5.68 6.39 1.60
CA GLY A 153 -6.33 5.48 2.53
C GLY A 153 -7.14 6.19 3.64
N ILE A 154 -7.09 7.53 3.68
CA ILE A 154 -7.82 8.36 4.65
C ILE A 154 -9.12 8.88 4.08
N SER A 155 -9.13 9.29 2.81
CA SER A 155 -10.23 10.09 2.23
C SER A 155 -10.63 9.69 0.82
N GLY A 156 -9.94 8.74 0.18
CA GLY A 156 -10.20 8.27 -1.18
C GLY A 156 -9.66 9.17 -2.27
N ARG A 157 -9.05 10.33 -1.94
CA ARG A 157 -8.49 11.24 -2.95
C ARG A 157 -7.39 10.55 -3.74
N ILE A 158 -7.41 10.70 -5.05
CA ILE A 158 -6.34 10.26 -5.95
C ILE A 158 -5.21 11.30 -5.90
N ILE A 159 -3.99 10.83 -5.65
CA ILE A 159 -2.79 11.66 -5.54
C ILE A 159 -1.81 11.20 -6.60
N GLU A 160 -1.73 11.95 -7.69
CA GLU A 160 -0.72 11.73 -8.70
C GLU A 160 0.67 11.99 -8.13
N GLN A 161 1.62 11.14 -8.49
CA GLN A 161 2.98 11.19 -7.94
C GLN A 161 4.04 10.87 -8.98
N THR A 162 5.21 11.46 -8.75
CA THR A 162 6.47 11.06 -9.37
C THR A 162 7.34 10.41 -8.29
N VAL A 163 7.80 9.19 -8.55
CA VAL A 163 8.70 8.47 -7.66
C VAL A 163 10.08 8.41 -8.29
N THR A 164 11.09 8.85 -7.55
CA THR A 164 12.48 8.86 -8.02
C THR A 164 13.33 7.98 -7.10
N PHE A 165 14.04 7.02 -7.68
CA PHE A 165 15.04 6.25 -6.94
C PHE A 165 16.24 7.14 -6.62
N ILE A 166 16.62 7.23 -5.36
CA ILE A 166 17.72 8.07 -4.89
C ILE A 166 19.01 7.26 -4.75
N GLY A 167 18.92 6.02 -4.27
CA GLY A 167 20.11 5.19 -4.07
C GLY A 167 19.87 4.04 -3.09
N LYS A 168 20.98 3.35 -2.81
CA LYS A 168 21.05 2.33 -1.76
C LYS A 168 21.69 2.95 -0.53
N GLU A 169 21.15 2.65 0.64
CA GLU A 169 21.70 3.12 1.90
C GLU A 169 21.60 2.03 2.98
N GLU A 170 22.44 2.16 4.01
CA GLU A 170 22.38 1.31 5.19
C GLU A 170 21.68 2.08 6.32
N VAL A 171 20.64 1.47 6.88
CA VAL A 171 19.91 2.04 8.02
C VAL A 171 20.18 1.17 9.24
N LYS A 172 20.68 1.78 10.31
CA LYS A 172 20.86 1.09 11.58
C LYS A 172 19.62 1.28 12.45
N ILE A 173 18.98 0.17 12.81
CA ILE A 173 17.86 0.14 13.74
C ILE A 173 18.27 -0.78 14.88
N ASP A 174 18.29 -0.25 16.08
CA ASP A 174 18.86 -0.88 17.27
C ASP A 174 20.22 -1.49 16.99
N ASN A 175 20.82 -2.33 17.14
CA ASN A 175 22.18 -2.78 16.78
C ASN A 175 22.27 -3.56 15.46
N LYS A 176 21.20 -3.50 14.63
CA LYS A 176 21.14 -4.24 13.37
C LYS A 176 21.20 -3.30 12.17
N ILE A 177 22.00 -3.65 11.17
CA ILE A 177 22.15 -2.89 9.93
C ILE A 177 21.25 -3.53 8.86
N TYR A 178 20.44 -2.69 8.22
CA TYR A 178 19.56 -3.06 7.11
C TYR A 178 20.01 -2.37 5.83
N LYS A 179 20.20 -3.13 4.76
CA LYS A 179 20.42 -2.59 3.41
C LYS A 179 19.07 -2.18 2.83
N THR A 180 18.91 -0.92 2.51
CA THR A 180 17.63 -0.34 2.08
C THR A 180 17.76 0.33 0.72
N LEU A 181 16.60 0.54 0.07
CA LEU A 181 16.47 1.37 -1.13
C LEU A 181 15.74 2.65 -0.75
N ARG A 182 16.31 3.78 -1.13
CA ARG A 182 15.72 5.10 -0.87
C ARG A 182 15.02 5.63 -2.09
N PHE A 183 13.78 6.07 -1.90
CA PHE A 183 12.96 6.70 -2.93
C PHE A 183 12.46 8.06 -2.45
N ASN A 184 12.32 8.99 -3.39
CA ASN A 184 11.66 10.27 -3.18
C ASN A 184 10.28 10.25 -3.84
N PHE A 185 9.24 10.64 -3.11
CA PHE A 185 7.88 10.80 -3.61
C PHE A 185 7.56 12.28 -3.73
N LYS A 186 7.10 12.71 -4.89
CA LYS A 186 6.66 14.07 -5.15
C LYS A 186 5.26 14.05 -5.75
N SER A 187 4.30 14.71 -5.10
CA SER A 187 2.98 14.89 -5.71
C SER A 187 3.08 15.77 -6.95
N SER A 188 2.50 15.31 -8.05
CA SER A 188 2.35 16.08 -9.30
C SER A 188 1.08 16.93 -9.32
N ASP A 189 0.24 16.87 -8.29
CA ASP A 189 -1.00 17.63 -8.21
C ASP A 189 -0.69 19.14 -8.07
N LYS A 190 -0.91 19.87 -9.19
CA LYS A 190 -0.67 21.31 -9.27
C LYS A 190 -1.70 22.13 -8.51
N THR A 191 -2.84 21.53 -8.14
CA THR A 191 -3.93 22.23 -7.42
C THR A 191 -3.67 22.32 -5.93
N LEU A 192 -2.72 21.53 -5.41
CA LEU A 192 -2.36 21.56 -4.00
C LEU A 192 -1.24 22.58 -3.73
N PRO A 193 -1.36 23.37 -2.64
CA PRO A 193 -0.24 24.16 -2.16
C PRO A 193 0.93 23.24 -1.77
N ASP A 194 2.16 23.73 -1.93
CA ASP A 194 3.39 22.93 -1.70
C ASP A 194 3.45 22.31 -0.30
N SER A 195 2.88 22.96 0.70
CA SER A 195 2.75 22.43 2.07
C SER A 195 1.85 21.20 2.22
N LYS A 196 1.08 20.86 1.17
CA LYS A 196 0.17 19.68 1.13
C LYS A 196 0.56 18.66 0.07
N LYS A 197 1.63 18.91 -0.68
CA LYS A 197 2.21 17.92 -1.59
C LYS A 197 3.01 16.90 -0.78
N LEU A 198 3.10 15.68 -1.32
CA LEU A 198 3.95 14.63 -0.74
C LEU A 198 5.43 14.98 -0.88
#